data_a2b865124aac1c46b50642cf04d9bf6b
#
_entry.id   a2b865124aac1c46b50642cf04d9bf6b
#
_cell.length_a   1.000
_cell.length_b   1.000
_cell.length_c   1.000
_cell.angle_alpha   90.00
_cell.angle_beta   90.00
_cell.angle_gamma   90.00
#
_symmetry.space_group_name_H-M   'P 1'
#
loop_
_entity.id
_entity.type
_entity.pdbx_description
1 polymer ?
#
loop_
_entity_poly.entity_id
_entity_poly.type
_entity_poly.pdbx_seq_one_letter_code
_entity_poly.pdbx_strand_id
1 'polypeptide(L)'
;MLAACGGGEKAADTTAAATTPAADTTAAVAAGSTSTATPAAGAVAAAPVTGTIHKVQMIGDAKGYRFEPATITIKEGDGIEYTNVSGGPHDVAFDPAQIPAAVKPQLSANMPNQMSDLAGPLLVQPGATYTISFAKIPAGTYEAHCTPHLAMNMKQTITVQ
;
A
#
# COMPACT_ATOMS: atom_id res chain seq x y z
N MET A 1 56.33 -14.48 23.52
CA MET A 1 57.28 -14.79 22.44
C MET A 1 56.60 -14.44 21.13
N LEU A 2 57.10 -13.38 20.57
CA LEU A 2 57.54 -13.13 19.20
C LEU A 2 56.40 -13.03 18.19
N ALA A 3 56.05 -11.84 17.69
CA ALA A 3 56.71 -11.05 16.62
C ALA A 3 56.45 -11.73 15.25
N ALA A 4 56.15 -11.08 14.16
CA ALA A 4 56.37 -9.74 13.65
C ALA A 4 55.68 -9.62 12.27
N CYS A 5 55.28 -8.38 11.90
CA CYS A 5 55.78 -7.66 10.71
C CYS A 5 55.50 -8.26 9.33
N GLY A 6 54.98 -7.48 8.45
CA GLY A 6 55.35 -6.46 7.56
C GLY A 6 54.21 -6.22 6.56
N GLY A 7 53.84 -5.05 6.11
CA GLY A 7 54.66 -4.01 5.59
C GLY A 7 54.64 -4.00 4.08
N GLY A 8 54.06 -3.01 3.43
CA GLY A 8 54.16 -2.82 2.00
C GLY A 8 53.23 -1.73 1.46
N GLU A 9 53.72 -0.50 1.65
CA GLU A 9 53.29 0.68 0.87
C GLU A 9 53.53 0.51 -0.63
N LYS A 10 52.73 1.05 -1.50
CA LYS A 10 53.23 2.05 -2.46
C LYS A 10 52.12 2.77 -3.16
N ALA A 11 52.14 4.06 -2.97
CA ALA A 11 51.44 5.06 -3.76
C ALA A 11 52.02 5.14 -5.20
N ALA A 12 51.17 5.52 -6.13
CA ALA A 12 51.55 6.32 -7.30
C ALA A 12 50.36 7.12 -7.78
N ASP A 13 50.40 8.34 -7.44
CA ASP A 13 50.00 9.58 -8.08
C ASP A 13 50.10 9.54 -9.60
N THR A 14 49.08 10.01 -10.31
CA THR A 14 49.26 10.78 -11.56
C THR A 14 48.08 11.70 -11.79
N THR A 15 48.34 12.95 -11.53
CA THR A 15 47.63 14.15 -11.93
C THR A 15 47.54 14.27 -13.46
N ALA A 16 46.39 14.62 -13.99
CA ALA A 16 46.28 15.45 -15.19
C ALA A 16 44.95 16.20 -15.21
N ALA A 17 45.10 17.48 -15.28
CA ALA A 17 44.10 18.52 -15.24
C ALA A 17 43.46 18.82 -16.62
N ALA A 18 42.36 19.58 -16.50
CA ALA A 18 41.77 20.53 -17.46
C ALA A 18 40.99 19.93 -18.63
N THR A 19 39.75 20.30 -18.83
CA THR A 19 39.25 21.63 -19.24
C THR A 19 37.72 21.58 -19.31
N THR A 20 37.08 22.57 -18.71
CA THR A 20 35.73 23.00 -19.07
C THR A 20 35.74 23.70 -20.44
N PRO A 21 34.64 23.62 -21.18
CA PRO A 21 33.87 24.85 -21.34
C PRO A 21 32.38 24.68 -21.10
N ALA A 22 31.80 25.72 -20.55
CA ALA A 22 30.40 25.99 -20.48
C ALA A 22 29.80 26.24 -21.87
N ALA A 23 28.62 25.73 -22.10
CA ALA A 23 27.67 26.27 -23.05
C ALA A 23 26.25 25.98 -22.54
N ASP A 24 25.69 27.01 -22.02
CA ASP A 24 24.34 27.55 -22.18
C ASP A 24 23.51 26.86 -23.29
N THR A 25 22.32 26.44 -22.94
CA THR A 25 21.11 26.85 -23.66
C THR A 25 19.90 25.97 -23.32
N THR A 26 18.87 26.63 -22.86
CA THR A 26 17.46 26.43 -23.16
C THR A 26 16.70 25.35 -22.36
N ALA A 27 15.87 25.86 -21.49
CA ALA A 27 14.69 25.23 -20.93
C ALA A 27 13.83 24.56 -22.00
N ALA A 28 13.64 23.26 -21.89
CA ALA A 28 12.53 22.57 -22.51
C ALA A 28 11.60 22.16 -21.39
N VAL A 29 10.52 22.89 -21.26
CA VAL A 29 9.33 22.48 -20.50
C VAL A 29 8.79 21.21 -21.14
N ALA A 30 9.11 20.07 -20.59
CA ALA A 30 8.46 18.82 -20.96
C ALA A 30 7.04 18.84 -20.34
N ALA A 31 6.09 19.07 -21.23
CA ALA A 31 4.68 18.93 -20.96
C ALA A 31 4.39 17.59 -20.29
N GLY A 32 3.70 17.66 -19.16
CA GLY A 32 3.20 16.48 -18.47
C GLY A 32 2.34 15.64 -19.40
N SER A 33 2.82 14.46 -19.74
CA SER A 33 1.99 13.45 -20.38
C SER A 33 1.04 12.93 -19.31
N THR A 34 -0.14 13.52 -19.25
CA THR A 34 -1.31 12.88 -18.67
C THR A 34 -1.62 11.66 -19.53
N SER A 35 -1.10 10.51 -19.12
CA SER A 35 -1.51 9.23 -19.69
C SER A 35 -2.96 9.00 -19.27
N THR A 36 -3.88 9.46 -20.09
CA THR A 36 -5.28 9.09 -20.02
C THR A 36 -5.35 7.63 -20.50
N ALA A 37 -5.18 6.70 -19.58
CA ALA A 37 -5.51 5.31 -19.85
C ALA A 37 -7.01 5.24 -20.17
N THR A 38 -7.34 5.03 -21.43
CA THR A 38 -8.70 4.71 -21.87
C THR A 38 -9.13 3.44 -21.13
N PRO A 39 -10.20 3.46 -20.31
CA PRO A 39 -10.67 2.25 -19.68
C PRO A 39 -11.09 1.25 -20.74
N ALA A 40 -10.58 0.04 -20.67
CA ALA A 40 -11.05 -1.06 -21.48
C ALA A 40 -12.56 -1.20 -21.24
N ALA A 41 -13.34 -1.35 -22.31
CA ALA A 41 -14.79 -1.50 -22.24
C ALA A 41 -15.16 -2.66 -21.31
N GLY A 42 -15.75 -2.35 -20.15
CA GLY A 42 -16.13 -3.30 -19.11
C GLY A 42 -15.42 -3.11 -17.74
N ALA A 43 -14.36 -2.30 -17.63
CA ALA A 43 -13.71 -2.04 -16.35
C ALA A 43 -14.55 -1.05 -15.52
N VAL A 44 -14.90 -1.46 -14.30
CA VAL A 44 -15.54 -0.57 -13.32
C VAL A 44 -14.52 0.45 -12.86
N ALA A 45 -14.88 1.74 -12.93
CA ALA A 45 -14.01 2.81 -12.44
C ALA A 45 -14.01 2.85 -10.91
N ALA A 46 -12.84 3.13 -10.33
CA ALA A 46 -12.73 3.40 -8.90
C ALA A 46 -13.66 4.55 -8.50
N ALA A 47 -14.40 4.36 -7.43
CA ALA A 47 -15.25 5.38 -6.85
C ALA A 47 -14.53 6.01 -5.64
N PRO A 48 -14.30 7.34 -5.64
CA PRO A 48 -13.60 7.99 -4.53
C PRO A 48 -14.45 7.98 -3.26
N VAL A 49 -13.80 8.11 -2.12
CA VAL A 49 -14.48 8.34 -0.84
C VAL A 49 -15.25 9.66 -0.92
N THR A 50 -16.54 9.61 -0.60
CA THR A 50 -17.43 10.77 -0.59
C THR A 50 -17.95 11.11 0.82
N GLY A 51 -17.83 10.14 1.73
CA GLY A 51 -18.24 10.22 3.13
C GLY A 51 -17.07 10.40 4.10
N THR A 52 -17.19 9.78 5.25
CA THR A 52 -16.19 9.83 6.33
C THR A 52 -15.07 8.81 6.12
N ILE A 53 -13.84 9.19 6.44
CA ILE A 53 -12.73 8.24 6.52
C ILE A 53 -12.62 7.75 7.98
N HIS A 54 -12.85 6.47 8.16
CA HIS A 54 -12.68 5.77 9.44
C HIS A 54 -11.26 5.25 9.55
N LYS A 55 -10.68 5.32 10.75
CA LYS A 55 -9.32 4.86 10.99
C LYS A 55 -9.30 3.50 11.66
N VAL A 56 -8.48 2.61 11.13
CA VAL A 56 -8.27 1.26 11.66
C VAL A 56 -6.77 1.03 11.82
N GLN A 57 -6.38 0.52 12.95
CA GLN A 57 -4.99 0.17 13.25
C GLN A 57 -4.76 -1.32 12.97
N MET A 58 -3.60 -1.63 12.43
CA MET A 58 -3.10 -3.00 12.27
C MET A 58 -1.96 -3.20 13.27
N ILE A 59 -2.18 -4.11 14.21
CA ILE A 59 -1.33 -4.27 15.38
C ILE A 59 -0.92 -5.73 15.53
N GLY A 60 0.38 -5.95 15.74
CA GLY A 60 0.93 -7.20 16.25
C GLY A 60 1.72 -6.93 17.52
N ASP A 61 1.28 -7.52 18.63
CA ASP A 61 1.91 -7.39 19.95
C ASP A 61 1.75 -8.68 20.76
N ALA A 62 2.04 -8.63 22.05
CA ALA A 62 1.90 -9.78 22.96
C ALA A 62 0.47 -10.34 23.06
N LYS A 63 -0.55 -9.57 22.64
CA LYS A 63 -1.95 -10.00 22.59
C LYS A 63 -2.30 -10.67 21.24
N GLY A 64 -1.38 -10.69 20.29
CA GLY A 64 -1.56 -11.25 18.96
C GLY A 64 -1.73 -10.21 17.87
N TYR A 65 -2.14 -10.68 16.71
CA TYR A 65 -2.34 -9.85 15.50
C TYR A 65 -3.81 -9.50 15.36
N ARG A 66 -4.12 -8.21 15.14
CA ARG A 66 -5.50 -7.74 15.02
C ARG A 66 -5.65 -6.45 14.26
N PHE A 67 -6.82 -6.23 13.70
CA PHE A 67 -7.33 -4.92 13.35
C PHE A 67 -7.99 -4.28 14.59
N GLU A 68 -7.83 -3.00 14.77
CA GLU A 68 -8.45 -2.26 15.86
C GLU A 68 -9.12 -0.99 15.32
N PRO A 69 -10.47 -0.92 15.34
CA PRO A 69 -11.40 -1.92 15.86
C PRO A 69 -11.52 -3.16 14.97
N ALA A 70 -11.78 -4.33 15.57
CA ALA A 70 -12.02 -5.60 14.87
C ALA A 70 -13.40 -5.66 14.19
N THR A 71 -14.32 -4.80 14.59
CA THR A 71 -15.65 -4.65 13.98
C THR A 71 -15.93 -3.17 13.77
N ILE A 72 -16.38 -2.80 12.58
CA ILE A 72 -16.70 -1.41 12.25
C ILE A 72 -17.99 -1.34 11.45
N THR A 73 -18.79 -0.29 11.71
CA THR A 73 -19.97 0.03 10.92
C THR A 73 -19.74 1.36 10.21
N ILE A 74 -19.97 1.36 8.91
CA ILE A 74 -19.76 2.51 8.02
C ILE A 74 -20.98 2.69 7.13
N LYS A 75 -21.02 3.78 6.39
CA LYS A 75 -22.04 4.05 5.36
C LYS A 75 -21.49 3.84 3.97
N GLU A 76 -22.37 3.58 3.01
CA GLU A 76 -21.99 3.66 1.60
C GLU A 76 -21.37 5.03 1.30
N GLY A 77 -20.23 5.04 0.63
CA GLY A 77 -19.47 6.27 0.33
C GLY A 77 -18.38 6.59 1.33
N ASP A 78 -18.37 5.98 2.50
CA ASP A 78 -17.28 6.12 3.47
C ASP A 78 -16.00 5.43 2.97
N GLY A 79 -14.89 5.72 3.64
CA GLY A 79 -13.61 5.04 3.45
C GLY A 79 -13.06 4.48 4.75
N ILE A 80 -12.18 3.50 4.65
CA ILE A 80 -11.40 3.01 5.79
C ILE A 80 -9.93 3.22 5.47
N GLU A 81 -9.23 3.97 6.34
CA GLU A 81 -7.79 4.11 6.32
C GLU A 81 -7.17 3.16 7.34
N TYR A 82 -6.42 2.20 6.85
CA TYR A 82 -5.67 1.25 7.64
C TYR A 82 -4.25 1.77 7.87
N THR A 83 -3.78 1.71 9.12
CA THR A 83 -2.41 2.12 9.49
C THR A 83 -1.66 0.94 10.07
N ASN A 84 -0.50 0.60 9.52
CA ASN A 84 0.42 -0.34 10.15
C ASN A 84 1.03 0.31 11.39
N VAL A 85 0.69 -0.18 12.57
CA VAL A 85 1.22 0.33 13.84
C VAL A 85 2.40 -0.50 14.32
N SER A 86 2.26 -1.82 14.35
CA SER A 86 3.30 -2.74 14.84
C SER A 86 3.08 -4.17 14.36
N GLY A 87 4.14 -4.99 14.39
CA GLY A 87 4.05 -6.41 14.07
C GLY A 87 3.91 -6.71 12.57
N GLY A 88 4.13 -5.69 11.71
CA GLY A 88 4.08 -5.87 10.25
C GLY A 88 5.11 -6.86 9.72
N PRO A 89 5.01 -7.19 8.42
CA PRO A 89 4.19 -6.53 7.42
C PRO A 89 2.70 -6.92 7.50
N HIS A 90 1.83 -5.97 7.15
CA HIS A 90 0.39 -6.17 7.09
C HIS A 90 -0.17 -5.84 5.71
N ASP A 91 -1.27 -6.44 5.35
CA ASP A 91 -2.12 -6.05 4.22
C ASP A 91 -3.60 -6.04 4.62
N VAL A 92 -4.44 -5.64 3.69
CA VAL A 92 -5.90 -5.76 3.83
C VAL A 92 -6.39 -6.50 2.60
N ALA A 93 -6.96 -7.66 2.82
CA ALA A 93 -7.48 -8.53 1.77
C ALA A 93 -8.91 -8.99 2.09
N PHE A 94 -9.66 -9.30 1.05
CA PHE A 94 -10.97 -9.95 1.14
C PHE A 94 -10.89 -11.30 0.42
N ASP A 95 -11.59 -12.30 0.93
CA ASP A 95 -11.71 -13.57 0.24
C ASP A 95 -12.65 -13.40 -0.97
N PRO A 96 -12.15 -13.54 -2.21
CA PRO A 96 -12.98 -13.36 -3.39
C PRO A 96 -14.18 -14.30 -3.49
N ALA A 97 -14.14 -15.44 -2.79
CA ALA A 97 -15.24 -16.39 -2.76
C ALA A 97 -16.39 -15.94 -1.83
N GLN A 98 -16.08 -15.06 -0.87
CA GLN A 98 -17.06 -14.54 0.09
C GLN A 98 -17.64 -13.18 -0.34
N ILE A 99 -17.05 -12.51 -1.32
CA ILE A 99 -17.58 -11.27 -1.85
C ILE A 99 -18.61 -11.57 -2.93
N PRO A 100 -19.84 -11.01 -2.83
CA PRO A 100 -20.85 -11.20 -3.86
C PRO A 100 -20.34 -10.81 -5.26
N ALA A 101 -20.59 -11.62 -6.27
CA ALA A 101 -20.07 -11.42 -7.61
C ALA A 101 -20.40 -10.04 -8.21
N ALA A 102 -21.55 -9.46 -7.85
CA ALA A 102 -21.95 -8.13 -8.30
C ALA A 102 -21.15 -7.00 -7.62
N VAL A 103 -20.62 -7.24 -6.42
CA VAL A 103 -19.86 -6.25 -5.62
C VAL A 103 -18.37 -6.29 -5.94
N LYS A 104 -17.86 -7.46 -6.25
CA LYS A 104 -16.44 -7.72 -6.46
C LYS A 104 -15.76 -6.76 -7.44
N PRO A 105 -16.32 -6.44 -8.63
CA PRO A 105 -15.66 -5.53 -9.56
C PRO A 105 -15.52 -4.10 -9.00
N GLN A 106 -16.53 -3.61 -8.26
CA GLN A 106 -16.47 -2.28 -7.68
C GLN A 106 -15.52 -2.24 -6.47
N LEU A 107 -15.55 -3.26 -5.60
CA LEU A 107 -14.63 -3.34 -4.47
C LEU A 107 -13.19 -3.42 -4.97
N SER A 108 -12.92 -4.25 -5.96
CA SER A 108 -11.60 -4.32 -6.61
C SER A 108 -11.17 -2.96 -7.18
N ALA A 109 -12.05 -2.27 -7.91
CA ALA A 109 -11.73 -0.95 -8.44
C ALA A 109 -11.44 0.10 -7.34
N ASN A 110 -12.06 -0.04 -6.17
CA ASN A 110 -11.88 0.85 -5.01
C ASN A 110 -10.64 0.53 -4.15
N MET A 111 -9.94 -0.54 -4.48
CA MET A 111 -8.72 -0.97 -3.80
C MET A 111 -7.49 -0.65 -4.67
N PRO A 112 -6.81 0.49 -4.48
CA PRO A 112 -5.64 0.84 -5.30
C PRO A 112 -4.44 -0.08 -5.02
N ASN A 113 -3.55 -0.24 -6.00
CA ASN A 113 -2.26 -0.93 -5.85
C ASN A 113 -2.36 -2.36 -5.31
N GLN A 114 -3.36 -3.11 -5.75
CA GLN A 114 -3.51 -4.52 -5.36
C GLN A 114 -2.31 -5.37 -5.76
N MET A 115 -1.89 -6.28 -4.90
CA MET A 115 -0.90 -7.30 -5.21
C MET A 115 -1.52 -8.55 -5.84
N SER A 116 -2.78 -8.82 -5.53
CA SER A 116 -3.60 -9.88 -6.11
C SER A 116 -5.09 -9.51 -6.00
N ASP A 117 -5.97 -10.35 -6.55
CA ASP A 117 -7.42 -10.11 -6.54
C ASP A 117 -7.92 -9.82 -5.11
N LEU A 118 -8.48 -8.62 -4.91
CA LEU A 118 -8.96 -8.12 -3.63
C LEU A 118 -7.94 -8.13 -2.48
N ALA A 119 -6.65 -8.07 -2.77
CA ALA A 119 -5.60 -7.93 -1.76
C ALA A 119 -4.79 -6.66 -2.01
N GLY A 120 -4.79 -5.77 -1.04
CA GLY A 120 -4.06 -4.50 -1.08
C GLY A 120 -2.55 -4.67 -1.00
N PRO A 121 -1.79 -3.57 -1.02
CA PRO A 121 -0.34 -3.61 -0.92
C PRO A 121 0.12 -4.04 0.48
N LEU A 122 1.31 -4.64 0.53
CA LEU A 122 1.94 -4.98 1.80
C LEU A 122 2.52 -3.73 2.47
N LEU A 123 2.00 -3.37 3.63
CA LEU A 123 2.47 -2.26 4.44
C LEU A 123 3.59 -2.72 5.37
N VAL A 124 4.82 -2.44 4.99
CA VAL A 124 6.01 -2.95 5.70
C VAL A 124 6.42 -2.05 6.85
N GLN A 125 6.35 -0.73 6.65
CA GLN A 125 6.84 0.23 7.62
C GLN A 125 5.77 0.63 8.64
N PRO A 126 6.10 0.79 9.93
CA PRO A 126 5.23 1.44 10.89
C PRO A 126 4.82 2.84 10.40
N GLY A 127 3.55 3.18 10.54
CA GLY A 127 2.97 4.43 10.04
C GLY A 127 2.54 4.39 8.57
N ALA A 128 2.87 3.34 7.80
CA ALA A 128 2.36 3.18 6.45
C ALA A 128 0.83 3.02 6.47
N THR A 129 0.16 3.66 5.52
CA THR A 129 -1.30 3.66 5.43
C THR A 129 -1.80 3.11 4.11
N TYR A 130 -3.01 2.59 4.13
CA TYR A 130 -3.75 2.13 2.97
C TYR A 130 -5.23 2.49 3.11
N THR A 131 -5.81 3.11 2.09
CA THR A 131 -7.22 3.53 2.13
C THR A 131 -8.03 2.76 1.10
N ILE A 132 -9.16 2.22 1.54
CA ILE A 132 -10.15 1.55 0.71
C ILE A 132 -11.43 2.39 0.73
N SER A 133 -11.99 2.67 -0.46
CA SER A 133 -13.28 3.34 -0.59
C SER A 133 -14.43 2.33 -0.59
N PHE A 134 -15.48 2.64 0.15
CA PHE A 134 -16.73 1.88 0.12
C PHE A 134 -17.83 2.61 -0.66
N ALA A 135 -17.45 3.56 -1.51
CA ALA A 135 -18.39 4.19 -2.44
C ALA A 135 -18.90 3.17 -3.46
N LYS A 136 -20.22 3.14 -3.66
CA LYS A 136 -20.94 2.17 -4.51
C LYS A 136 -20.82 0.73 -4.03
N ILE A 137 -20.47 0.52 -2.78
CA ILE A 137 -20.51 -0.80 -2.13
C ILE A 137 -21.83 -0.90 -1.36
N PRO A 138 -22.72 -1.81 -1.74
CA PRO A 138 -24.06 -1.90 -1.14
C PRO A 138 -24.00 -2.30 0.33
N ALA A 139 -25.10 -2.01 1.04
CA ALA A 139 -25.28 -2.45 2.42
C ALA A 139 -25.06 -3.95 2.55
N GLY A 140 -24.33 -4.35 3.59
CA GLY A 140 -23.95 -5.74 3.80
C GLY A 140 -22.81 -5.89 4.81
N THR A 141 -22.44 -7.14 5.05
CA THR A 141 -21.30 -7.47 5.92
C THR A 141 -20.18 -8.06 5.08
N TYR A 142 -19.00 -7.52 5.24
CA TYR A 142 -17.80 -7.88 4.53
C TYR A 142 -16.70 -8.25 5.54
N GLU A 143 -16.02 -9.38 5.33
CA GLU A 143 -14.90 -9.78 6.16
C GLU A 143 -13.59 -9.45 5.45
N ALA A 144 -12.77 -8.59 6.08
CA ALA A 144 -11.39 -8.36 5.69
C ALA A 144 -10.45 -9.19 6.56
N HIS A 145 -9.28 -9.52 6.01
CA HIS A 145 -8.22 -10.22 6.74
C HIS A 145 -6.84 -9.67 6.36
N CYS A 146 -5.85 -9.99 7.18
CA CYS A 146 -4.46 -9.77 6.85
C CYS A 146 -3.86 -11.07 6.34
N THR A 147 -3.39 -11.13 5.10
CA THR A 147 -2.89 -12.36 4.47
C THR A 147 -1.72 -12.98 5.25
N PRO A 148 -0.66 -12.24 5.64
CA PRO A 148 0.43 -12.81 6.43
C PRO A 148 0.01 -13.38 7.79
N HIS A 149 -1.07 -12.84 8.38
CA HIS A 149 -1.49 -13.20 9.74
C HIS A 149 -2.86 -13.89 9.79
N LEU A 150 -3.33 -14.40 8.65
CA LEU A 150 -4.62 -15.10 8.56
C LEU A 150 -4.67 -16.33 9.50
N ALA A 151 -3.58 -17.09 9.57
CA ALA A 151 -3.47 -18.24 10.49
C ALA A 151 -3.52 -17.84 11.97
N MET A 152 -3.27 -16.56 12.28
CA MET A 152 -3.35 -15.98 13.63
C MET A 152 -4.68 -15.27 13.87
N ASN A 153 -5.67 -15.50 12.98
CA ASN A 153 -7.02 -14.95 13.04
C ASN A 153 -7.08 -13.41 12.98
N MET A 154 -6.16 -12.78 12.24
CA MET A 154 -6.21 -11.33 12.02
C MET A 154 -7.30 -11.00 11.00
N LYS A 155 -8.52 -10.74 11.49
CA LYS A 155 -9.71 -10.48 10.71
C LYS A 155 -10.47 -9.26 11.21
N GLN A 156 -11.25 -8.66 10.32
CA GLN A 156 -12.13 -7.53 10.63
C GLN A 156 -13.49 -7.73 9.98
N THR A 157 -14.54 -7.44 10.74
CA THR A 157 -15.90 -7.39 10.22
C THR A 157 -16.30 -5.95 9.91
N ILE A 158 -16.67 -5.68 8.66
CA ILE A 158 -17.10 -4.37 8.17
C ILE A 158 -18.59 -4.48 7.82
N THR A 159 -19.42 -3.66 8.45
CA THR A 159 -20.84 -3.54 8.12
C THR A 159 -21.08 -2.23 7.40
N VAL A 160 -21.53 -2.29 6.14
CA VAL A 160 -21.97 -1.14 5.35
C VAL A 160 -23.47 -0.97 5.49
N GLN A 161 -23.92 0.27 5.76
CA GLN A 161 -25.34 0.64 5.94
C GLN A 161 -25.81 1.65 4.87
#